data_41713418971e27ca8a8e4cb4e7fc5ca2
#
_entry.id   41713418971e27ca8a8e4cb4e7fc5ca2
#
_cell.length_a   1.000
_cell.length_b   1.000
_cell.length_c   1.000
_cell.angle_alpha   90.00
_cell.angle_beta   90.00
_cell.angle_gamma   90.00
#
_symmetry.space_group_name_H-M   'P 1'
#
loop_
_entity.id
_entity.type
_entity.pdbx_description
1 polymer ?
#
loop_
_entity_poly.entity_id
_entity_poly.type
_entity_poly.pdbx_seq_one_letter_code
_entity_poly.pdbx_strand_id
1 'polypeptide(L)'
;MTASKCEFCQQKFSDTVMNEYDYWELQLFTDQNYLGRSLVKLKRHAVDLTDLRSEEREEFFEQVLPELEDALDESFDPDLYNQATLGNDCRHFHFHIIPRYSSERSFAGEKFVDENWNSHYKDSSDRDTSKEVFNKIMHKIRQEIQK
;
A
#
# COMPACT_ATOMS: atom_id res chain seq x y z
N MET A 1 -20.85 3.67 -7.42
CA MET A 1 -20.90 2.64 -6.37
C MET A 1 -21.31 3.29 -5.06
N THR A 2 -22.25 2.70 -4.35
CA THR A 2 -22.66 3.17 -3.02
C THR A 2 -21.77 2.56 -1.93
N ALA A 3 -21.74 3.18 -0.75
CA ALA A 3 -20.97 2.67 0.39
C ALA A 3 -21.37 1.23 0.76
N SER A 4 -22.64 0.88 0.66
CA SER A 4 -23.15 -0.45 1.02
C SER A 4 -22.62 -1.58 0.11
N LYS A 5 -22.18 -1.25 -1.10
CA LYS A 5 -21.62 -2.23 -2.05
C LYS A 5 -20.09 -2.15 -2.14
N CYS A 6 -19.47 -1.28 -1.37
CA CYS A 6 -18.04 -1.06 -1.41
C CYS A 6 -17.31 -2.09 -0.56
N GLU A 7 -16.36 -2.82 -1.16
CA GLU A 7 -15.58 -3.83 -0.45
C GLU A 7 -14.75 -3.23 0.69
N PHE A 8 -14.22 -2.02 0.52
CA PHE A 8 -13.48 -1.35 1.58
C PHE A 8 -14.39 -0.94 2.75
N CYS A 9 -15.59 -0.44 2.46
CA CYS A 9 -16.55 -0.13 3.53
C CYS A 9 -17.01 -1.39 4.27
N GLN A 10 -17.05 -2.54 3.60
CA GLN A 10 -17.40 -3.83 4.18
C GLN A 10 -16.23 -4.51 4.89
N GLN A 11 -15.06 -3.88 4.90
CA GLN A 11 -13.84 -4.38 5.56
C GLN A 11 -13.41 -5.79 5.09
N LYS A 12 -13.61 -6.10 3.81
CA LYS A 12 -13.24 -7.42 3.25
C LYS A 12 -11.74 -7.72 3.33
N PHE A 13 -10.91 -6.69 3.48
CA PHE A 13 -9.44 -6.82 3.53
C PHE A 13 -8.88 -6.48 4.90
N SER A 14 -9.67 -6.70 5.98
CA SER A 14 -9.27 -6.33 7.34
C SER A 14 -8.03 -7.07 7.85
N ASP A 15 -7.76 -8.28 7.33
CA ASP A 15 -6.57 -9.06 7.68
C ASP A 15 -5.28 -8.55 7.05
N THR A 16 -5.36 -7.55 6.17
CA THR A 16 -4.19 -6.93 5.53
C THR A 16 -3.81 -5.60 6.18
N VAL A 17 -4.52 -5.17 7.21
CA VAL A 17 -4.32 -3.87 7.86
C VAL A 17 -3.00 -3.88 8.65
N MET A 18 -2.15 -2.89 8.37
CA MET A 18 -0.87 -2.71 9.05
C MET A 18 -0.93 -1.63 10.12
N ASN A 19 -1.69 -0.58 9.90
CA ASN A 19 -1.84 0.50 10.86
C ASN A 19 -3.12 1.30 10.58
N GLU A 20 -3.63 1.98 11.60
CA GLU A 20 -4.77 2.89 11.47
C GLU A 20 -4.40 4.27 11.97
N TYR A 21 -4.92 5.28 11.28
CA TYR A 21 -4.77 6.70 11.62
C TYR A 21 -6.17 7.28 11.88
N ASP A 22 -6.28 8.54 12.13
CA ASP A 22 -7.60 9.14 12.37
C ASP A 22 -8.50 9.04 11.13
N TYR A 23 -7.96 9.30 9.95
CA TYR A 23 -8.74 9.36 8.71
C TYR A 23 -8.35 8.29 7.69
N TRP A 24 -7.24 7.61 7.87
CA TRP A 24 -6.68 6.65 6.91
C TRP A 24 -6.40 5.31 7.54
N GLU A 25 -6.42 4.28 6.70
CA GLU A 25 -6.04 2.92 7.08
C GLU A 25 -4.97 2.42 6.11
N LEU A 26 -3.89 1.89 6.66
CA LEU A 26 -2.76 1.40 5.89
C LEU A 26 -2.87 -0.11 5.75
N GLN A 27 -2.83 -0.62 4.52
CA GLN A 27 -2.93 -2.04 4.22
C GLN A 27 -1.77 -2.49 3.34
N LEU A 28 -1.35 -3.74 3.51
CA LEU A 28 -0.45 -4.37 2.55
C LEU A 28 -1.26 -4.89 1.38
N PHE A 29 -0.83 -4.58 0.15
CA PHE A 29 -1.54 -5.03 -1.05
C PHE A 29 -1.32 -6.53 -1.25
N THR A 30 -2.38 -7.24 -1.62
CA THR A 30 -2.35 -8.70 -1.72
C THR A 30 -1.39 -9.21 -2.80
N ASP A 31 -1.26 -8.50 -3.91
CA ASP A 31 -0.26 -8.81 -4.93
C ASP A 31 1.05 -8.09 -4.60
N GLN A 32 2.04 -8.85 -4.15
CA GLN A 32 3.37 -8.32 -3.83
C GLN A 32 4.31 -8.44 -5.04
N ASN A 33 3.82 -8.10 -6.22
CA ASN A 33 4.65 -8.01 -7.42
C ASN A 33 5.79 -6.99 -7.25
N TYR A 34 5.56 -5.98 -6.40
CA TYR A 34 6.60 -5.07 -5.91
C TYR A 34 6.66 -5.24 -4.39
N LEU A 35 7.83 -5.59 -3.88
CA LEU A 35 7.99 -5.88 -2.44
C LEU A 35 7.61 -4.67 -1.60
N GLY A 36 6.65 -4.85 -0.71
CA GLY A 36 6.15 -3.79 0.17
C GLY A 36 5.03 -2.95 -0.43
N ARG A 37 4.53 -3.28 -1.61
CA ARG A 37 3.42 -2.57 -2.23
C ARG A 37 2.24 -2.48 -1.27
N SER A 38 1.78 -1.25 -1.02
CA SER A 38 0.78 -0.95 0.01
C SER A 38 -0.37 -0.11 -0.54
N LEU A 39 -1.49 -0.14 0.18
CA LEU A 39 -2.64 0.72 -0.05
C LEU A 39 -2.84 1.63 1.16
N VAL A 40 -3.19 2.87 0.91
CA VAL A 40 -3.63 3.81 1.95
C VAL A 40 -5.07 4.17 1.62
N LYS A 41 -5.99 3.65 2.42
CA LYS A 41 -7.42 3.77 2.21
C LYS A 41 -8.00 4.85 3.10
N LEU A 42 -8.84 5.74 2.53
CA LEU A 42 -9.61 6.70 3.32
C LEU A 42 -10.67 5.93 4.12
N LYS A 43 -10.85 6.23 5.40
CA LYS A 43 -11.81 5.50 6.24
C LYS A 43 -13.25 5.76 5.81
N ARG A 44 -13.63 7.03 5.62
CA ARG A 44 -14.97 7.34 5.12
C ARG A 44 -15.09 7.03 3.63
N HIS A 45 -16.30 6.81 3.14
CA HIS A 45 -16.51 6.59 1.72
C HIS A 45 -16.48 7.91 0.95
N ALA A 46 -15.50 8.08 0.09
CA ALA A 46 -15.39 9.15 -0.88
C ALA A 46 -14.78 8.57 -2.14
N VAL A 47 -14.90 9.24 -3.27
CA VAL A 47 -14.52 8.68 -4.57
C VAL A 47 -13.37 9.44 -5.21
N ASP A 48 -13.43 10.77 -5.19
CA ASP A 48 -12.47 11.57 -5.94
C ASP A 48 -11.51 12.31 -5.02
N LEU A 49 -10.33 12.60 -5.57
CA LEU A 49 -9.28 13.35 -4.87
C LEU A 49 -9.80 14.69 -4.35
N THR A 50 -10.69 15.33 -5.11
CA THR A 50 -11.27 16.61 -4.72
C THR A 50 -12.26 16.53 -3.55
N ASP A 51 -12.71 15.32 -3.21
CA ASP A 51 -13.60 15.10 -2.07
C ASP A 51 -12.86 15.09 -0.73
N LEU A 52 -11.53 15.04 -0.75
CA LEU A 52 -10.73 14.99 0.47
C LEU A 52 -10.87 16.29 1.27
N ARG A 53 -11.06 16.16 2.57
CA ARG A 53 -11.09 17.28 3.51
C ARG A 53 -9.69 17.74 3.88
N SER A 54 -9.54 18.95 4.37
CA SER A 54 -8.24 19.52 4.73
C SER A 54 -7.49 18.66 5.73
N GLU A 55 -8.15 18.21 6.79
CA GLU A 55 -7.56 17.37 7.82
C GLU A 55 -7.14 16.00 7.29
N GLU A 56 -7.85 15.45 6.32
CA GLU A 56 -7.51 14.20 5.67
C GLU A 56 -6.24 14.34 4.83
N ARG A 57 -6.14 15.42 4.07
CA ARG A 57 -4.94 15.71 3.26
C ARG A 57 -3.73 15.94 4.14
N GLU A 58 -3.89 16.70 5.22
CA GLU A 58 -2.82 17.02 6.15
C GLU A 58 -2.28 15.73 6.81
N GLU A 59 -3.16 14.88 7.31
CA GLU A 59 -2.74 13.60 7.93
C GLU A 59 -2.00 12.73 6.91
N PHE A 60 -2.51 12.63 5.68
CA PHE A 60 -1.88 11.79 4.66
C PHE A 60 -0.47 12.27 4.33
N PHE A 61 -0.32 13.56 4.01
CA PHE A 61 0.97 14.07 3.53
C PHE A 61 1.98 14.31 4.64
N GLU A 62 1.54 14.63 5.84
CA GLU A 62 2.45 14.97 6.94
C GLU A 62 2.71 13.80 7.89
N GLN A 63 1.86 12.79 7.91
CA GLN A 63 2.03 11.65 8.81
C GLN A 63 2.05 10.32 8.09
N VAL A 64 0.97 9.95 7.39
CA VAL A 64 0.81 8.59 6.86
C VAL A 64 1.88 8.25 5.83
N LEU A 65 2.03 9.09 4.82
CA LEU A 65 2.98 8.84 3.73
C LEU A 65 4.43 8.85 4.21
N PRO A 66 4.89 9.84 4.99
CA PRO A 66 6.25 9.82 5.52
C PRO A 66 6.53 8.61 6.40
N GLU A 67 5.63 8.25 7.30
CA GLU A 67 5.82 7.07 8.16
C GLU A 67 5.91 5.77 7.34
N LEU A 68 5.06 5.63 6.33
CA LEU A 68 5.10 4.45 5.46
C LEU A 68 6.38 4.39 4.65
N GLU A 69 6.77 5.48 4.00
CA GLU A 69 7.98 5.47 3.17
C GLU A 69 9.24 5.26 4.01
N ASP A 70 9.32 5.87 5.20
CA ASP A 70 10.43 5.62 6.12
C ASP A 70 10.49 4.14 6.54
N ALA A 71 9.33 3.53 6.83
CA ALA A 71 9.27 2.12 7.20
C ALA A 71 9.67 1.21 6.03
N LEU A 72 9.28 1.55 4.81
CA LEU A 72 9.66 0.80 3.61
C LEU A 72 11.14 0.96 3.28
N ASP A 73 11.70 2.16 3.46
CA ASP A 73 13.13 2.41 3.30
C ASP A 73 13.96 1.55 4.25
N GLU A 74 13.58 1.52 5.51
CA GLU A 74 14.26 0.71 6.53
C GLU A 74 14.08 -0.80 6.29
N SER A 75 12.91 -1.21 5.79
CA SER A 75 12.61 -2.63 5.59
C SER A 75 13.26 -3.20 4.34
N PHE A 76 13.24 -2.48 3.22
CA PHE A 76 13.56 -3.04 1.91
C PHE A 76 14.44 -2.16 1.04
N ASP A 77 14.72 -0.94 1.44
CA ASP A 77 15.59 0.00 0.72
C ASP A 77 15.24 0.15 -0.77
N PRO A 78 14.00 0.56 -1.10
CA PRO A 78 13.64 0.77 -2.50
C PRO A 78 14.38 1.98 -3.11
N ASP A 79 14.49 1.99 -4.43
CA ASP A 79 15.19 3.06 -5.15
C ASP A 79 14.28 4.27 -5.41
N LEU A 80 12.98 4.05 -5.58
CA LEU A 80 12.00 5.12 -5.71
C LEU A 80 10.60 4.58 -5.41
N TYR A 81 9.61 5.48 -5.37
CA TYR A 81 8.21 5.13 -5.18
C TYR A 81 7.37 5.59 -6.36
N ASN A 82 6.39 4.79 -6.74
CA ASN A 82 5.24 5.27 -7.50
C ASN A 82 4.09 5.48 -6.52
N GLN A 83 3.44 6.61 -6.60
CA GLN A 83 2.21 6.89 -5.84
C GLN A 83 1.10 7.13 -6.86
N ALA A 84 -0.03 6.44 -6.69
CA ALA A 84 -1.11 6.53 -7.65
C ALA A 84 -2.47 6.40 -7.00
N THR A 85 -3.45 7.11 -7.56
CA THR A 85 -4.86 6.93 -7.24
C THR A 85 -5.64 6.91 -8.55
N LEU A 86 -6.34 5.81 -8.83
CA LEU A 86 -6.98 5.56 -10.12
C LEU A 86 -8.49 5.43 -9.99
N GLY A 87 -8.98 4.58 -9.06
CA GLY A 87 -10.40 4.43 -8.80
C GLY A 87 -11.20 3.71 -9.88
N ASN A 88 -10.54 3.00 -10.80
CA ASN A 88 -11.23 2.31 -11.89
C ASN A 88 -11.92 1.03 -11.42
N ASP A 89 -11.26 0.24 -10.60
CA ASP A 89 -11.80 -1.02 -10.10
C ASP A 89 -12.59 -0.83 -8.81
N CYS A 90 -12.05 -0.08 -7.87
CA CYS A 90 -12.71 0.23 -6.61
C CYS A 90 -12.85 1.75 -6.48
N ARG A 91 -14.08 2.23 -6.34
CA ARG A 91 -14.40 3.64 -6.27
C ARG A 91 -14.46 4.18 -4.85
N HIS A 92 -13.80 3.51 -3.92
CA HIS A 92 -13.52 4.03 -2.59
C HIS A 92 -12.13 4.63 -2.60
N PHE A 93 -11.99 5.89 -2.22
CA PHE A 93 -10.71 6.61 -2.37
C PHE A 93 -9.58 5.90 -1.64
N HIS A 94 -8.51 5.64 -2.38
CA HIS A 94 -7.30 5.03 -1.86
C HIS A 94 -6.10 5.39 -2.72
N PHE A 95 -4.92 5.40 -2.10
CA PHE A 95 -3.65 5.51 -2.80
C PHE A 95 -2.98 4.16 -2.88
N HIS A 96 -2.31 3.90 -4.01
CA HIS A 96 -1.31 2.85 -4.12
C HIS A 96 0.06 3.47 -3.85
N ILE A 97 0.82 2.87 -2.96
CA ILE A 97 2.20 3.24 -2.69
C ILE A 97 3.06 2.05 -3.08
N ILE A 98 3.84 2.21 -4.15
CA ILE A 98 4.54 1.11 -4.78
C ILE A 98 6.04 1.36 -4.71
N PRO A 99 6.77 0.61 -3.87
CA PRO A 99 8.24 0.66 -3.87
C PRO A 99 8.78 0.09 -5.19
N ARG A 100 9.79 0.75 -5.76
CA ARG A 100 10.37 0.32 -7.03
C ARG A 100 11.85 0.01 -6.83
N TYR A 101 12.32 -1.01 -7.55
CA TYR A 101 13.65 -1.59 -7.30
C TYR A 101 14.44 -1.75 -8.59
N SER A 102 15.63 -1.13 -8.65
CA SER A 102 16.53 -1.28 -9.80
C SER A 102 17.29 -2.60 -9.78
N SER A 103 17.31 -3.30 -8.66
CA SER A 103 17.96 -4.61 -8.49
C SER A 103 17.12 -5.53 -7.62
N GLU A 104 17.40 -6.83 -7.74
CA GLU A 104 16.70 -7.87 -6.99
C GLU A 104 16.79 -7.65 -5.48
N ARG A 105 15.72 -7.97 -4.80
CA ARG A 105 15.67 -8.06 -3.33
C ARG A 105 15.32 -9.48 -2.92
N SER A 106 15.93 -9.95 -1.84
CA SER A 106 15.56 -11.21 -1.21
C SER A 106 14.95 -10.96 0.15
N PHE A 107 13.82 -11.57 0.43
CA PHE A 107 13.16 -11.46 1.73
C PHE A 107 12.43 -12.75 2.04
N ALA A 108 12.62 -13.28 3.27
CA ALA A 108 11.94 -14.48 3.75
C ALA A 108 12.11 -15.69 2.82
N GLY A 109 13.27 -15.80 2.18
CA GLY A 109 13.60 -16.91 1.28
C GLY A 109 13.06 -16.78 -0.13
N GLU A 110 12.39 -15.69 -0.46
CA GLU A 110 11.88 -15.41 -1.80
C GLU A 110 12.64 -14.25 -2.45
N LYS A 111 12.68 -14.28 -3.78
CA LYS A 111 13.28 -13.22 -4.59
C LYS A 111 12.19 -12.34 -5.17
N PHE A 112 12.43 -11.03 -5.14
CA PHE A 112 11.54 -10.02 -5.69
C PHE A 112 12.30 -9.24 -6.73
N VAL A 113 11.79 -9.23 -7.97
CA VAL A 113 12.40 -8.53 -9.10
C VAL A 113 11.37 -7.57 -9.68
N ASP A 114 11.76 -6.30 -9.80
CA ASP A 114 10.95 -5.30 -10.49
C ASP A 114 11.21 -5.43 -11.99
N GLU A 115 10.37 -6.21 -12.66
CA GLU A 115 10.52 -6.49 -14.10
C GLU A 115 10.19 -5.29 -14.97
N ASN A 116 9.65 -4.22 -14.39
CA ASN A 116 9.21 -3.02 -15.11
C ASN A 116 9.99 -1.77 -14.67
N TRP A 117 11.21 -1.94 -14.18
CA TRP A 117 11.98 -0.86 -13.55
C TRP A 117 12.03 0.42 -14.39
N ASN A 118 12.19 0.32 -15.70
CA ASN A 118 12.29 1.47 -16.59
C ASN A 118 10.94 2.06 -17.02
N SER A 119 9.85 1.58 -16.44
CA SER A 119 8.47 1.99 -16.74
C SER A 119 7.70 2.16 -15.44
N HIS A 120 6.50 2.73 -15.50
CA HIS A 120 5.63 2.79 -14.34
C HIS A 120 5.20 1.37 -13.93
N TYR A 121 4.67 1.25 -12.71
CA TYR A 121 4.24 -0.05 -12.17
C TYR A 121 3.15 -0.70 -13.04
N LYS A 122 3.02 -2.02 -12.91
CA LYS A 122 1.92 -2.80 -13.49
C LYS A 122 0.90 -3.10 -12.38
N ASP A 123 -0.39 -3.09 -12.74
CA ASP A 123 -1.47 -3.29 -11.77
C ASP A 123 -1.46 -4.67 -11.13
N SER A 124 -1.17 -5.69 -11.91
CA SER A 124 -1.19 -7.07 -11.46
C SER A 124 -0.06 -7.87 -12.07
N SER A 125 0.22 -9.01 -11.46
CA SER A 125 1.24 -9.94 -11.94
C SER A 125 0.76 -11.38 -11.70
N ASP A 126 1.54 -12.33 -12.23
CA ASP A 126 1.35 -13.76 -11.95
C ASP A 126 2.06 -14.20 -10.68
N ARG A 127 2.59 -13.26 -9.90
CA ARG A 127 3.30 -13.60 -8.68
C ARG A 127 2.34 -14.16 -7.63
N ASP A 128 2.65 -15.36 -7.16
CA ASP A 128 1.93 -16.01 -6.08
C ASP A 128 2.81 -15.96 -4.83
N THR A 129 2.58 -14.98 -3.97
CA THR A 129 3.29 -14.86 -2.70
C THR A 129 2.57 -15.71 -1.65
N SER A 130 3.28 -16.62 -1.00
CA SER A 130 2.69 -17.44 0.05
C SER A 130 2.17 -16.57 1.19
N LYS A 131 1.15 -17.06 1.89
CA LYS A 131 0.58 -16.35 3.04
C LYS A 131 1.62 -16.15 4.14
N GLU A 132 2.51 -17.10 4.34
CA GLU A 132 3.61 -16.99 5.31
C GLU A 132 4.53 -15.81 4.97
N VAL A 133 4.96 -15.71 3.72
CA VAL A 133 5.83 -14.61 3.28
C VAL A 133 5.09 -13.28 3.32
N PHE A 134 3.84 -13.25 2.89
CA PHE A 134 2.98 -12.06 2.97
C PHE A 134 2.90 -11.54 4.41
N ASN A 135 2.65 -12.43 5.37
CA ASN A 135 2.57 -12.05 6.78
C ASN A 135 3.92 -11.55 7.33
N LYS A 136 5.03 -12.12 6.86
CA LYS A 136 6.38 -11.66 7.26
C LYS A 136 6.67 -10.26 6.72
N ILE A 137 6.25 -9.97 5.49
CA ILE A 137 6.37 -8.62 4.90
C ILE A 137 5.58 -7.63 5.77
N MET A 138 4.34 -7.96 6.06
CA MET A 138 3.45 -7.12 6.86
C MET A 138 4.03 -6.86 8.24
N HIS A 139 4.53 -7.90 8.90
CA HIS A 139 5.13 -7.79 10.23
C HIS A 139 6.38 -6.89 10.20
N LYS A 140 7.23 -7.04 9.19
CA LYS A 140 8.44 -6.21 9.05
C LYS A 140 8.09 -4.73 8.93
N ILE A 141 7.14 -4.40 8.07
CA ILE A 141 6.72 -3.00 7.89
C ILE A 141 6.11 -2.45 9.18
N ARG A 142 5.24 -3.22 9.84
CA ARG A 142 4.61 -2.81 11.10
C ARG A 142 5.64 -2.54 12.19
N GLN A 143 6.67 -3.35 12.29
CA GLN A 143 7.75 -3.14 13.27
C GLN A 143 8.43 -1.78 13.06
N GLU A 144 8.69 -1.42 11.81
CA GLU A 144 9.36 -0.14 11.50
C GLU A 144 8.44 1.05 11.77
N ILE A 145 7.14 0.93 11.48
CA ILE A 145 6.17 2.00 11.79
C ILE A 145 6.08 2.25 13.29
N GLN A 146 6.18 1.19 14.12
CA GLN A 146 6.03 1.29 15.57
C GLN A 146 7.29 1.78 16.29
N LYS A 147 8.38 1.97 15.60
CA LYS A 147 9.57 2.59 16.16
C LYS A 147 9.40 4.10 16.18
#